data_64f7c248788209db3cc4988827bbc6f9
#
_entry.id   64f7c248788209db3cc4988827bbc6f9
#
_cell.length_a   1.000
_cell.length_b   1.000
_cell.length_c   1.000
_cell.angle_alpha   90.00
_cell.angle_beta   90.00
_cell.angle_gamma   90.00
#
_symmetry.space_group_name_H-M   'P 1'
#
loop_
_entity.id
_entity.type
_entity.pdbx_description
1 polymer ?
#
loop_
_entity_poly.entity_id
_entity_poly.type
_entity_poly.pdbx_seq_one_letter_code
_entity_poly.pdbx_strand_id
1 'polypeptide(L)'
;MESLQSDLEPHLNAEIYRNLTPADTPPTLDRHLQFILISKDIGAILGASDLTGRYWSGTIWYFKDHSKIDRNNPTAARVMESGVCDAAALNETNKFVVGEDSGVIQILSINEMADTHTHELQCLGYSFDHDDSITSISTFDDNIRLVTTAMDYCIKVWDMVELYSTHSFSPAHTEIITCVQSQPKSSNVFASTSLDRDVLLWDLRQSKPAKSILKDADSGLTAAAWNPDNEHEIVIGDSDGKLLLLDVRQESREPVFQSPKALSRSVHRLLFNKTKSHQLAGCCDSTEVKVFDTSNEMNVIYEDKRHQHFVRGLAWDDNSLVTASWDSTVAKHVIPA
;
A
#
# COMPACT_ATOMS: atom_id res chain seq x y z
N MET A 1 19.59 35.97 8.08
CA MET A 1 18.67 34.91 7.61
C MET A 1 18.19 34.18 8.84
N GLU A 2 17.13 34.68 9.44
CA GLU A 2 16.51 34.11 10.61
C GLU A 2 15.64 32.94 10.12
N SER A 3 15.90 31.77 10.68
CA SER A 3 15.07 30.56 10.49
C SER A 3 13.71 30.81 11.09
N LEU A 4 12.70 30.99 10.28
CA LEU A 4 11.30 30.88 10.70
C LEU A 4 11.01 29.41 11.04
N GLN A 5 11.38 28.99 12.25
CA GLN A 5 10.70 27.91 12.93
C GLN A 5 9.37 28.48 13.38
N SER A 6 8.33 28.33 12.58
CA SER A 6 6.97 28.54 13.05
C SER A 6 6.62 27.37 13.95
N ASP A 7 6.49 27.60 15.24
CA ASP A 7 5.79 26.71 16.13
C ASP A 7 4.34 26.57 15.59
N LEU A 8 4.09 25.44 14.96
CA LEU A 8 2.79 25.14 14.35
C LEU A 8 1.77 24.84 15.45
N GLU A 9 1.05 25.87 15.87
CA GLU A 9 -0.11 25.67 16.74
C GLU A 9 -1.30 25.20 15.88
N PRO A 10 -1.90 24.05 16.20
CA PRO A 10 -2.93 23.42 15.34
C PRO A 10 -4.15 24.30 15.03
N HIS A 11 -4.50 25.22 15.91
CA HIS A 11 -5.63 26.15 15.71
C HIS A 11 -5.30 27.32 14.79
N LEU A 12 -4.02 27.74 14.67
CA LEU A 12 -3.62 28.77 13.73
C LEU A 12 -3.65 28.29 12.27
N ASN A 13 -3.36 27.02 12.04
CA ASN A 13 -3.50 26.42 10.71
C ASN A 13 -4.96 26.47 10.23
N ALA A 14 -5.93 26.20 11.09
CA ALA A 14 -7.34 26.30 10.74
C ALA A 14 -7.77 27.72 10.33
N GLU A 15 -7.19 28.76 10.91
CA GLU A 15 -7.47 30.14 10.54
C GLU A 15 -6.82 30.53 9.21
N ILE A 16 -5.63 30.06 8.92
CA ILE A 16 -4.97 30.23 7.62
C ILE A 16 -5.83 29.64 6.51
N TYR A 17 -6.32 28.40 6.69
CA TYR A 17 -7.18 27.74 5.70
C TYR A 17 -8.56 28.40 5.55
N ARG A 18 -9.16 28.94 6.63
CA ARG A 18 -10.43 29.66 6.56
C ARG A 18 -10.34 30.98 5.79
N ASN A 19 -9.18 31.58 5.75
CA ASN A 19 -8.97 32.88 5.13
C ASN A 19 -8.42 32.77 3.68
N LEU A 20 -8.17 31.53 3.19
CA LEU A 20 -7.79 31.32 1.80
C LEU A 20 -8.99 31.65 0.88
N THR A 21 -8.77 32.50 -0.10
CA THR A 21 -9.74 32.71 -1.15
C THR A 21 -9.68 31.55 -2.15
N PRO A 22 -10.73 31.28 -2.96
CA PRO A 22 -10.70 30.23 -3.98
C PRO A 22 -9.54 30.36 -4.96
N ALA A 23 -8.96 31.57 -5.13
CA ALA A 23 -7.79 31.80 -5.96
C ALA A 23 -6.46 31.42 -5.28
N ASP A 24 -6.44 31.41 -3.94
CA ASP A 24 -5.27 31.07 -3.13
C ASP A 24 -5.26 29.60 -2.71
N THR A 25 -6.38 28.90 -2.93
CA THR A 25 -6.51 27.47 -2.63
C THR A 25 -5.76 26.70 -3.73
N PRO A 26 -4.71 25.94 -3.40
CA PRO A 26 -4.05 25.12 -4.42
C PRO A 26 -5.09 24.19 -5.04
N PRO A 27 -5.03 23.96 -6.38
CA PRO A 27 -6.02 23.16 -7.10
C PRO A 27 -6.14 21.69 -6.62
N THR A 28 -5.24 21.25 -5.74
CA THR A 28 -5.26 19.95 -5.08
C THR A 28 -4.85 20.10 -3.64
N LEU A 29 -5.79 19.96 -2.71
CA LEU A 29 -5.56 20.03 -1.27
C LEU A 29 -4.87 18.78 -0.72
N ASP A 30 -5.03 17.64 -1.39
CA ASP A 30 -4.53 16.35 -0.92
C ASP A 30 -3.02 16.26 -1.05
N ARG A 31 -2.34 16.32 0.09
CA ARG A 31 -0.89 16.40 0.17
C ARG A 31 -0.22 15.06 0.47
N HIS A 32 -0.87 14.23 1.27
CA HIS A 32 -0.28 13.01 1.80
C HIS A 32 -0.46 11.86 0.82
N LEU A 33 0.54 11.58 -0.02
CA LEU A 33 0.51 10.47 -0.96
C LEU A 33 0.56 9.14 -0.18
N GLN A 34 -0.46 8.30 -0.34
CA GLN A 34 -0.62 7.05 0.39
C GLN A 34 -0.11 5.83 -0.38
N PHE A 35 -0.37 5.80 -1.68
CA PHE A 35 0.06 4.70 -2.52
C PHE A 35 0.41 5.15 -3.93
N ILE A 36 1.16 4.32 -4.61
CA ILE A 36 1.41 4.41 -6.04
C ILE A 36 1.32 3.01 -6.65
N LEU A 37 0.62 2.87 -7.76
CA LEU A 37 0.58 1.67 -8.58
C LEU A 37 1.18 1.98 -9.94
N ILE A 38 2.03 1.11 -10.44
CA ILE A 38 2.57 1.18 -11.80
C ILE A 38 2.32 -0.15 -12.49
N SER A 39 1.70 -0.08 -13.66
CA SER A 39 1.50 -1.22 -14.55
C SER A 39 1.76 -0.79 -15.99
N LYS A 40 2.38 -1.65 -16.78
CA LYS A 40 2.64 -1.38 -18.20
C LYS A 40 1.35 -1.22 -19.01
N ASP A 41 0.31 -1.92 -18.59
CA ASP A 41 -0.98 -1.93 -19.27
C ASP A 41 -1.88 -0.75 -18.86
N ILE A 42 -1.80 -0.33 -17.61
CA ILE A 42 -2.65 0.73 -17.04
C ILE A 42 -1.93 2.09 -17.10
N GLY A 43 -0.63 2.15 -16.89
CA GLY A 43 0.13 3.37 -16.62
C GLY A 43 0.38 3.52 -15.12
N ALA A 44 0.26 4.72 -14.56
CA ALA A 44 0.43 4.96 -13.12
C ALA A 44 -0.85 5.50 -12.48
N ILE A 45 -1.15 4.99 -11.29
CA ILE A 45 -2.22 5.48 -10.41
C ILE A 45 -1.54 5.97 -9.13
N LEU A 46 -1.89 7.16 -8.70
CA LEU A 46 -1.39 7.78 -7.48
C LEU A 46 -2.57 8.15 -6.60
N GLY A 47 -2.55 7.77 -5.34
CA GLY A 47 -3.57 8.11 -4.36
C GLY A 47 -3.01 8.99 -3.25
N ALA A 48 -3.78 9.99 -2.85
CA ALA A 48 -3.47 10.84 -1.70
C ALA A 48 -4.68 11.06 -0.83
N SER A 49 -4.41 11.36 0.43
CA SER A 49 -5.42 11.75 1.42
C SER A 49 -4.98 13.00 2.15
N ASP A 50 -5.94 13.79 2.61
CA ASP A 50 -5.69 14.90 3.51
C ASP A 50 -6.89 15.14 4.42
N LEU A 51 -6.62 15.68 5.59
CA LEU A 51 -7.65 16.13 6.53
C LEU A 51 -8.01 17.59 6.20
N THR A 52 -9.12 17.79 5.51
CA THR A 52 -9.64 19.11 5.19
C THR A 52 -10.69 19.54 6.22
N GLY A 53 -10.27 20.34 7.21
CA GLY A 53 -11.14 20.78 8.27
C GLY A 53 -11.51 19.66 9.26
N ARG A 54 -12.66 19.00 9.06
CA ARG A 54 -13.16 17.91 9.92
C ARG A 54 -13.31 16.57 9.20
N TYR A 55 -13.04 16.53 7.92
CA TYR A 55 -13.26 15.36 7.08
C TYR A 55 -11.98 14.96 6.39
N TRP A 56 -11.72 13.67 6.32
CA TRP A 56 -10.76 13.11 5.41
C TRP A 56 -11.34 13.13 4.01
N SER A 57 -10.57 13.58 3.05
CA SER A 57 -10.85 13.47 1.62
C SER A 57 -9.69 12.78 0.94
N GLY A 58 -9.95 12.25 -0.24
CA GLY A 58 -8.93 11.61 -1.05
C GLY A 58 -8.99 12.09 -2.48
N THR A 59 -7.87 12.00 -3.17
CA THR A 59 -7.80 12.19 -4.62
C THR A 59 -6.99 11.09 -5.25
N ILE A 60 -7.47 10.62 -6.39
CA ILE A 60 -6.77 9.67 -7.24
C ILE A 60 -6.43 10.36 -8.54
N TRP A 61 -5.16 10.24 -8.94
CA TRP A 61 -4.66 10.69 -10.24
C TRP A 61 -4.25 9.50 -11.09
N TYR A 62 -4.57 9.61 -12.35
CA TYR A 62 -4.15 8.68 -13.39
C TYR A 62 -3.17 9.35 -14.34
N PHE A 63 -2.09 8.65 -14.67
CA PHE A 63 -1.07 9.05 -15.62
C PHE A 63 -0.90 7.93 -16.66
N LYS A 64 -1.27 8.21 -17.91
CA LYS A 64 -1.09 7.27 -19.02
C LYS A 64 0.40 6.99 -19.28
N ASP A 65 1.24 8.01 -19.14
CA ASP A 65 2.70 7.91 -19.21
C ASP A 65 3.28 7.87 -17.80
N HIS A 66 3.58 6.64 -17.30
CA HIS A 66 4.17 6.43 -15.98
C HIS A 66 5.61 6.96 -15.86
N SER A 67 6.24 7.39 -16.95
CA SER A 67 7.56 8.04 -16.91
C SER A 67 7.51 9.49 -16.42
N LYS A 68 6.31 10.12 -16.46
CA LYS A 68 6.05 11.53 -16.14
C LYS A 68 4.88 11.67 -15.17
N ILE A 69 5.16 11.45 -13.91
CA ILE A 69 4.14 11.58 -12.85
C ILE A 69 4.20 12.99 -12.29
N ASP A 70 3.36 13.89 -12.83
CA ASP A 70 3.22 15.28 -12.38
C ASP A 70 1.76 15.54 -11.97
N ARG A 71 1.50 15.70 -10.68
CA ARG A 71 0.16 15.95 -10.13
C ARG A 71 -0.52 17.22 -10.66
N ASN A 72 0.26 18.18 -11.16
CA ASN A 72 -0.30 19.39 -11.76
C ASN A 72 -0.84 19.15 -13.18
N ASN A 73 -0.47 18.02 -13.79
CA ASN A 73 -0.90 17.69 -15.15
C ASN A 73 -1.22 16.19 -15.28
N PRO A 74 -2.20 15.67 -14.51
CA PRO A 74 -2.63 14.28 -14.62
C PRO A 74 -3.39 14.05 -15.93
N THR A 75 -3.39 12.82 -16.41
CA THR A 75 -4.25 12.41 -17.54
C THR A 75 -5.73 12.42 -17.15
N ALA A 76 -6.04 11.99 -15.91
CA ALA A 76 -7.36 12.11 -15.30
C ALA A 76 -7.20 12.20 -13.78
N ALA A 77 -8.20 12.75 -13.10
CA ALA A 77 -8.25 12.80 -11.64
C ALA A 77 -9.68 12.60 -11.15
N ARG A 78 -9.81 12.03 -9.94
CA ARG A 78 -11.09 11.84 -9.26
C ARG A 78 -10.93 12.17 -7.78
N VAL A 79 -11.81 13.02 -7.27
CA VAL A 79 -11.96 13.28 -5.84
C VAL A 79 -12.78 12.16 -5.22
N MET A 80 -12.32 11.64 -4.08
CA MET A 80 -12.98 10.61 -3.29
C MET A 80 -13.70 11.25 -2.11
N GLU A 81 -14.76 10.62 -1.64
CA GLU A 81 -15.57 11.14 -0.51
C GLU A 81 -14.88 10.95 0.83
N SER A 82 -13.93 10.01 0.91
CA SER A 82 -13.12 9.76 2.10
C SER A 82 -11.65 9.57 1.75
N GLY A 83 -10.78 9.45 2.75
CA GLY A 83 -9.34 9.24 2.55
C GLY A 83 -9.07 7.91 1.87
N VAL A 84 -8.10 7.85 0.97
CA VAL A 84 -7.66 6.62 0.33
C VAL A 84 -6.51 6.00 1.10
N CYS A 85 -6.52 4.69 1.28
CA CYS A 85 -5.55 3.96 2.08
C CYS A 85 -4.62 3.10 1.25
N ASP A 86 -5.19 2.25 0.38
CA ASP A 86 -4.44 1.32 -0.46
C ASP A 86 -5.20 1.04 -1.76
N ALA A 87 -4.51 0.47 -2.75
CA ALA A 87 -5.11 0.11 -4.02
C ALA A 87 -4.42 -1.09 -4.67
N ALA A 88 -5.17 -1.80 -5.51
CA ALA A 88 -4.66 -2.92 -6.28
C ALA A 88 -5.20 -2.91 -7.71
N ALA A 89 -4.34 -3.25 -8.67
CA ALA A 89 -4.75 -3.42 -10.06
C ALA A 89 -5.55 -4.72 -10.23
N LEU A 90 -6.58 -4.68 -11.07
CA LEU A 90 -7.33 -5.85 -11.53
C LEU A 90 -6.78 -6.34 -12.88
N ASN A 91 -7.09 -7.57 -13.24
CA ASN A 91 -6.58 -8.19 -14.47
C ASN A 91 -7.11 -7.55 -15.76
N GLU A 92 -8.20 -6.81 -15.66
CA GLU A 92 -8.70 -6.02 -16.79
C GLU A 92 -7.82 -4.77 -16.93
N THR A 93 -7.38 -4.50 -18.13
CA THR A 93 -6.33 -3.52 -18.47
C THR A 93 -6.61 -2.08 -18.07
N ASN A 94 -7.82 -1.78 -17.61
CA ASN A 94 -8.23 -0.43 -17.25
C ASN A 94 -9.00 -0.35 -15.92
N LYS A 95 -8.94 -1.39 -15.07
CA LYS A 95 -9.66 -1.41 -13.79
C LYS A 95 -8.70 -1.59 -12.60
N PHE A 96 -9.03 -0.94 -11.51
CA PHE A 96 -8.33 -1.09 -10.22
C PHE A 96 -9.30 -0.89 -9.05
N VAL A 97 -8.92 -1.39 -7.89
CA VAL A 97 -9.69 -1.25 -6.65
C VAL A 97 -8.97 -0.29 -5.72
N VAL A 98 -9.74 0.51 -5.02
CA VAL A 98 -9.25 1.43 -3.98
C VAL A 98 -9.97 1.12 -2.68
N GLY A 99 -9.23 1.08 -1.58
CA GLY A 99 -9.74 1.01 -0.21
C GLY A 99 -9.64 2.37 0.47
N GLU A 100 -10.66 2.69 1.23
CA GLU A 100 -10.84 3.97 1.89
C GLU A 100 -10.76 3.86 3.43
N ASP A 101 -10.55 4.99 4.08
CA ASP A 101 -10.56 5.10 5.55
C ASP A 101 -11.95 4.92 6.17
N SER A 102 -12.98 4.98 5.34
CA SER A 102 -14.38 4.69 5.70
C SER A 102 -14.71 3.19 5.74
N GLY A 103 -13.78 2.30 5.37
CA GLY A 103 -14.04 0.87 5.20
C GLY A 103 -14.64 0.51 3.83
N VAL A 104 -14.86 1.49 2.97
CA VAL A 104 -15.37 1.29 1.62
C VAL A 104 -14.27 0.76 0.70
N ILE A 105 -14.63 -0.15 -0.19
CA ILE A 105 -13.85 -0.49 -1.39
C ILE A 105 -14.60 -0.02 -2.63
N GLN A 106 -13.88 0.58 -3.58
CA GLN A 106 -14.44 1.01 -4.86
C GLN A 106 -13.69 0.38 -6.03
N ILE A 107 -14.45 -0.05 -7.06
CA ILE A 107 -13.87 -0.41 -8.36
C ILE A 107 -13.91 0.84 -9.25
N LEU A 108 -12.75 1.26 -9.71
CA LEU A 108 -12.60 2.35 -10.65
C LEU A 108 -12.14 1.83 -12.02
N SER A 109 -12.69 2.41 -13.08
CA SER A 109 -12.24 2.18 -14.47
C SER A 109 -11.67 3.45 -15.08
N ILE A 110 -10.69 3.25 -15.95
CA ILE A 110 -10.10 4.31 -16.77
C ILE A 110 -10.75 4.23 -18.15
N ASN A 111 -11.55 5.24 -18.49
CA ASN A 111 -12.27 5.29 -19.75
C ASN A 111 -11.73 6.42 -20.63
N GLU A 112 -11.44 6.12 -21.90
CA GLU A 112 -11.13 7.14 -22.90
C GLU A 112 -12.44 7.60 -23.55
N MET A 113 -12.70 8.90 -23.47
CA MET A 113 -13.88 9.52 -24.07
C MET A 113 -13.68 9.69 -25.58
N ALA A 114 -14.50 9.05 -26.37
CA ALA A 114 -14.34 9.00 -27.85
C ALA A 114 -14.35 10.37 -28.51
N ASP A 115 -15.14 11.32 -27.97
CA ASP A 115 -15.34 12.65 -28.59
C ASP A 115 -14.20 13.64 -28.30
N THR A 116 -13.52 13.49 -27.15
CA THR A 116 -12.52 14.48 -26.69
C THR A 116 -11.11 13.90 -26.54
N HIS A 117 -10.94 12.58 -26.68
CA HIS A 117 -9.71 11.87 -26.37
C HIS A 117 -9.17 12.14 -24.95
N THR A 118 -10.05 12.62 -24.06
CA THR A 118 -9.73 12.77 -22.64
C THR A 118 -10.01 11.48 -21.89
N HIS A 119 -9.36 11.31 -20.74
CA HIS A 119 -9.59 10.14 -19.89
C HIS A 119 -10.40 10.55 -18.65
N GLU A 120 -11.23 9.65 -18.18
CA GLU A 120 -12.04 9.81 -16.97
C GLU A 120 -11.88 8.58 -16.06
N LEU A 121 -11.88 8.81 -14.74
CA LEU A 121 -11.96 7.77 -13.72
C LEU A 121 -13.42 7.59 -13.31
N GLN A 122 -14.03 6.49 -13.74
CA GLN A 122 -15.43 6.16 -13.46
C GLN A 122 -15.51 5.12 -12.35
N CYS A 123 -16.35 5.35 -11.34
CA CYS A 123 -16.72 4.34 -10.37
C CYS A 123 -17.71 3.35 -10.99
N LEU A 124 -17.36 2.08 -11.04
CA LEU A 124 -18.22 1.00 -11.53
C LEU A 124 -19.09 0.41 -10.42
N GLY A 125 -18.60 0.45 -9.18
CA GLY A 125 -19.30 -0.06 -8.01
C GLY A 125 -18.49 0.14 -6.75
N TYR A 126 -19.16 0.02 -5.61
CA TYR A 126 -18.55 0.11 -4.29
C TYR A 126 -19.24 -0.84 -3.31
N SER A 127 -18.56 -1.21 -2.26
CA SER A 127 -19.09 -1.99 -1.14
C SER A 127 -18.52 -1.49 0.18
N PHE A 128 -19.30 -1.56 1.26
CA PHE A 128 -18.93 -1.08 2.60
C PHE A 128 -19.21 -2.15 3.67
N ASP A 129 -18.61 -3.32 3.50
CA ASP A 129 -18.74 -4.42 4.46
C ASP A 129 -17.78 -4.29 5.66
N HIS A 130 -16.65 -3.56 5.53
CA HIS A 130 -15.77 -3.28 6.66
C HIS A 130 -16.33 -2.15 7.51
N ASP A 131 -16.18 -2.27 8.83
CA ASP A 131 -16.68 -1.30 9.80
C ASP A 131 -15.65 -0.22 10.16
N ASP A 132 -14.42 -0.31 9.63
CA ASP A 132 -13.33 0.64 9.89
C ASP A 132 -12.36 0.70 8.71
N SER A 133 -11.38 1.58 8.79
CA SER A 133 -10.40 1.91 7.75
C SER A 133 -9.72 0.66 7.15
N ILE A 134 -9.68 0.60 5.82
CA ILE A 134 -8.92 -0.42 5.09
C ILE A 134 -7.42 -0.23 5.34
N THR A 135 -6.74 -1.30 5.73
CA THR A 135 -5.30 -1.27 5.99
C THR A 135 -4.47 -1.79 4.83
N SER A 136 -4.97 -2.80 4.13
CA SER A 136 -4.24 -3.42 3.01
C SER A 136 -5.16 -4.14 2.04
N ILE A 137 -4.77 -4.16 0.76
CA ILE A 137 -5.45 -4.86 -0.33
C ILE A 137 -4.44 -5.72 -1.08
N SER A 138 -4.81 -6.96 -1.37
CA SER A 138 -4.01 -7.84 -2.22
C SER A 138 -4.89 -8.64 -3.18
N THR A 139 -4.50 -8.69 -4.46
CA THR A 139 -5.19 -9.49 -5.48
C THR A 139 -4.64 -10.91 -5.50
N PHE A 140 -5.52 -11.91 -5.70
CA PHE A 140 -5.07 -13.27 -5.96
C PHE A 140 -4.53 -13.40 -7.40
N ASP A 141 -3.85 -14.51 -7.67
CA ASP A 141 -3.25 -14.78 -8.98
C ASP A 141 -4.29 -14.95 -10.10
N ASP A 142 -5.54 -15.25 -9.76
CA ASP A 142 -6.67 -15.23 -10.70
C ASP A 142 -7.12 -13.82 -11.12
N ASN A 143 -6.69 -12.80 -10.37
CA ASN A 143 -7.03 -11.38 -10.56
C ASN A 143 -8.54 -11.07 -10.69
N ILE A 144 -9.39 -12.02 -10.27
CA ILE A 144 -10.85 -11.86 -10.18
C ILE A 144 -11.23 -11.63 -8.72
N ARG A 145 -10.44 -12.20 -7.79
CA ARG A 145 -10.65 -12.08 -6.36
C ARG A 145 -9.56 -11.23 -5.72
N LEU A 146 -9.93 -10.58 -4.65
CA LEU A 146 -8.99 -9.89 -3.79
C LEU A 146 -9.30 -10.15 -2.32
N VAL A 147 -8.34 -9.88 -1.48
CA VAL A 147 -8.45 -9.90 -0.04
C VAL A 147 -8.16 -8.53 0.52
N THR A 148 -8.96 -8.10 1.50
CA THR A 148 -8.79 -6.85 2.23
C THR A 148 -8.70 -7.11 3.72
N THR A 149 -7.99 -6.22 4.39
CA THR A 149 -7.93 -6.13 5.84
C THR A 149 -8.28 -4.72 6.29
N ALA A 150 -8.80 -4.60 7.50
CA ALA A 150 -9.17 -3.31 8.06
C ALA A 150 -8.85 -3.21 9.56
N MET A 151 -8.99 -2.00 10.11
CA MET A 151 -8.83 -1.76 11.55
C MET A 151 -9.92 -2.40 12.40
N ASP A 152 -10.97 -2.94 11.79
CA ASP A 152 -12.05 -3.72 12.42
C ASP A 152 -11.63 -5.16 12.81
N TYR A 153 -10.34 -5.51 12.69
CA TYR A 153 -9.77 -6.84 12.96
C TYR A 153 -10.29 -7.95 12.05
N CYS A 154 -10.90 -7.58 10.94
CA CYS A 154 -11.51 -8.53 9.99
C CYS A 154 -10.67 -8.67 8.72
N ILE A 155 -10.77 -9.85 8.12
CA ILE A 155 -10.30 -10.13 6.77
C ILE A 155 -11.49 -10.48 5.92
N LYS A 156 -11.60 -9.87 4.75
CA LYS A 156 -12.66 -10.18 3.77
C LYS A 156 -12.06 -10.54 2.43
N VAL A 157 -12.66 -11.55 1.79
CA VAL A 157 -12.31 -11.94 0.42
C VAL A 157 -13.47 -11.62 -0.48
N TRP A 158 -13.20 -10.98 -1.60
CA TRP A 158 -14.17 -10.43 -2.50
C TRP A 158 -14.13 -11.09 -3.86
N ASP A 159 -15.29 -11.27 -4.44
CA ASP A 159 -15.47 -11.49 -5.87
C ASP A 159 -15.62 -10.12 -6.54
N MET A 160 -14.73 -9.78 -7.47
CA MET A 160 -14.70 -8.46 -8.09
C MET A 160 -15.61 -8.34 -9.31
N VAL A 161 -16.20 -9.44 -9.77
CA VAL A 161 -17.21 -9.44 -10.83
C VAL A 161 -18.55 -9.00 -10.27
N GLU A 162 -18.93 -9.60 -9.14
CA GLU A 162 -20.23 -9.37 -8.48
C GLU A 162 -20.13 -8.34 -7.34
N LEU A 163 -18.92 -7.95 -6.95
CA LEU A 163 -18.59 -7.00 -5.86
C LEU A 163 -19.28 -7.35 -4.53
N TYR A 164 -19.12 -8.59 -4.09
CA TYR A 164 -19.55 -9.02 -2.76
C TYR A 164 -18.47 -9.82 -2.04
N SER A 165 -18.54 -9.84 -0.71
CA SER A 165 -17.60 -10.63 0.10
C SER A 165 -17.99 -12.10 0.08
N THR A 166 -17.09 -12.95 -0.43
CA THR A 166 -17.26 -14.41 -0.48
C THR A 166 -16.88 -15.08 0.84
N HIS A 167 -15.92 -14.52 1.55
CA HIS A 167 -15.46 -14.98 2.85
C HIS A 167 -15.27 -13.80 3.79
N SER A 168 -15.62 -14.00 5.06
CA SER A 168 -15.39 -13.03 6.13
C SER A 168 -14.84 -13.76 7.35
N PHE A 169 -13.66 -13.36 7.79
CA PHE A 169 -13.01 -13.85 9.00
C PHE A 169 -13.06 -12.74 10.05
N SER A 170 -13.92 -12.92 11.08
CA SER A 170 -14.19 -11.90 12.10
C SER A 170 -14.36 -12.53 13.48
N PRO A 171 -13.51 -12.18 14.47
CA PRO A 171 -12.22 -11.52 14.31
C PRO A 171 -11.20 -12.50 13.70
N ALA A 172 -10.32 -11.99 12.84
CA ALA A 172 -9.22 -12.77 12.27
C ALA A 172 -7.97 -12.73 13.16
N HIS A 173 -7.70 -11.59 13.77
CA HIS A 173 -6.63 -11.33 14.72
C HIS A 173 -7.16 -10.68 15.99
N THR A 174 -6.33 -10.58 17.04
CA THR A 174 -6.70 -9.95 18.32
C THR A 174 -6.35 -8.46 18.38
N GLU A 175 -5.59 -7.97 17.40
CA GLU A 175 -5.21 -6.57 17.23
C GLU A 175 -5.32 -6.16 15.76
N ILE A 176 -5.04 -4.89 15.45
CA ILE A 176 -5.12 -4.34 14.09
C ILE A 176 -4.32 -5.19 13.10
N ILE A 177 -4.96 -5.54 12.01
CA ILE A 177 -4.34 -6.23 10.88
C ILE A 177 -3.70 -5.16 10.00
N THR A 178 -2.40 -5.23 9.86
CA THR A 178 -1.59 -4.20 9.21
C THR A 178 -1.36 -4.45 7.73
N CYS A 179 -1.24 -5.71 7.34
CA CYS A 179 -0.98 -6.08 5.96
C CYS A 179 -1.55 -7.46 5.61
N VAL A 180 -1.96 -7.62 4.38
CA VAL A 180 -2.34 -8.89 3.78
C VAL A 180 -1.64 -9.07 2.44
N GLN A 181 -1.17 -10.29 2.17
CA GLN A 181 -0.51 -10.62 0.91
C GLN A 181 -0.98 -11.98 0.42
N SER A 182 -1.48 -12.04 -0.80
CA SER A 182 -1.79 -13.29 -1.49
C SER A 182 -0.50 -14.03 -1.84
N GLN A 183 -0.52 -15.35 -1.70
CA GLN A 183 0.61 -16.20 -2.09
C GLN A 183 0.75 -16.21 -3.62
N PRO A 184 1.94 -15.98 -4.17
CA PRO A 184 2.18 -16.08 -5.60
C PRO A 184 1.77 -17.46 -6.15
N LYS A 185 1.24 -17.48 -7.35
CA LYS A 185 0.77 -18.70 -8.06
C LYS A 185 -0.33 -19.47 -7.33
N SER A 186 -0.97 -18.86 -6.33
CA SER A 186 -2.10 -19.43 -5.59
C SER A 186 -3.33 -18.54 -5.72
N SER A 187 -4.47 -19.18 -5.93
CA SER A 187 -5.76 -18.49 -5.94
C SER A 187 -6.55 -18.65 -4.64
N ASN A 188 -5.98 -19.32 -3.61
CA ASN A 188 -6.71 -19.64 -2.39
C ASN A 188 -5.93 -19.39 -1.10
N VAL A 189 -4.64 -19.07 -1.19
CA VAL A 189 -3.78 -18.93 -0.01
C VAL A 189 -3.29 -17.48 0.11
N PHE A 190 -3.31 -16.96 1.33
CA PHE A 190 -2.78 -15.64 1.66
C PHE A 190 -2.24 -15.63 3.08
N ALA A 191 -1.39 -14.64 3.39
CA ALA A 191 -0.88 -14.41 4.72
C ALA A 191 -1.34 -13.03 5.23
N SER A 192 -1.57 -12.94 6.54
CA SER A 192 -1.86 -11.69 7.23
C SER A 192 -0.88 -11.43 8.37
N THR A 193 -0.56 -10.16 8.60
CA THR A 193 0.26 -9.68 9.71
C THR A 193 -0.53 -8.73 10.58
N SER A 194 -0.26 -8.73 11.88
CA SER A 194 -0.99 -7.91 12.85
C SER A 194 -0.07 -7.35 13.94
N LEU A 195 -0.55 -6.31 14.60
CA LEU A 195 0.07 -5.79 15.81
C LEU A 195 -0.04 -6.76 16.99
N ASP A 196 -0.84 -7.84 16.88
CA ASP A 196 -0.84 -8.94 17.85
C ASP A 196 0.41 -9.82 17.79
N ARG A 197 1.36 -9.50 16.89
CA ARG A 197 2.67 -10.14 16.75
C ARG A 197 2.64 -11.53 16.11
N ASP A 198 1.53 -11.88 15.48
CA ASP A 198 1.34 -13.15 14.78
C ASP A 198 1.31 -12.95 13.25
N VAL A 199 1.82 -13.95 12.52
CA VAL A 199 1.60 -14.12 11.09
C VAL A 199 0.75 -15.35 10.88
N LEU A 200 -0.42 -15.18 10.26
CA LEU A 200 -1.34 -16.27 9.97
C LEU A 200 -1.38 -16.55 8.46
N LEU A 201 -1.31 -17.82 8.11
CA LEU A 201 -1.52 -18.33 6.76
C LEU A 201 -2.96 -18.84 6.64
N TRP A 202 -3.68 -18.33 5.66
CA TRP A 202 -5.07 -18.63 5.38
C TRP A 202 -5.22 -19.49 4.13
N ASP A 203 -6.14 -20.41 4.16
CA ASP A 203 -6.57 -21.19 3.00
C ASP A 203 -8.09 -21.07 2.86
N LEU A 204 -8.58 -20.50 1.77
CA LEU A 204 -10.00 -20.24 1.51
C LEU A 204 -10.88 -21.51 1.53
N ARG A 205 -10.29 -22.69 1.47
CA ARG A 205 -10.99 -23.96 1.61
C ARG A 205 -11.31 -24.33 3.05
N GLN A 206 -10.81 -23.53 4.01
CA GLN A 206 -10.97 -23.74 5.45
C GLN A 206 -11.63 -22.51 6.10
N SER A 207 -12.43 -22.73 7.13
CA SER A 207 -13.09 -21.64 7.89
C SER A 207 -12.20 -21.00 8.95
N LYS A 208 -10.97 -21.50 9.15
CA LYS A 208 -9.99 -21.02 10.12
C LYS A 208 -8.62 -20.93 9.45
N PRO A 209 -7.69 -20.13 10.00
CA PRO A 209 -6.32 -20.10 9.52
C PRO A 209 -5.76 -21.51 9.40
N ALA A 210 -5.14 -21.82 8.28
CA ALA A 210 -4.55 -23.13 8.08
C ALA A 210 -3.34 -23.34 9.00
N LYS A 211 -2.55 -22.28 9.24
CA LYS A 211 -1.30 -22.35 10.01
C LYS A 211 -0.89 -20.98 10.55
N SER A 212 -0.44 -20.92 11.81
CA SER A 212 0.37 -19.81 12.31
C SER A 212 1.82 -20.05 11.89
N ILE A 213 2.42 -19.16 11.09
CA ILE A 213 3.79 -19.31 10.60
C ILE A 213 4.81 -18.51 11.42
N LEU A 214 4.36 -17.52 12.19
CA LEU A 214 5.11 -16.83 13.23
C LEU A 214 4.16 -16.51 14.37
N LYS A 215 4.63 -16.68 15.60
CA LYS A 215 3.82 -16.42 16.79
C LYS A 215 4.63 -15.71 17.87
N ASP A 216 3.97 -14.76 18.56
CA ASP A 216 4.55 -14.02 19.68
C ASP A 216 5.90 -13.35 19.32
N ALA A 217 5.97 -12.70 18.13
CA ALA A 217 7.16 -11.92 17.76
C ALA A 217 7.52 -10.86 18.81
N ASP A 218 8.74 -10.37 18.81
CA ASP A 218 9.21 -9.38 19.79
C ASP A 218 8.42 -8.07 19.74
N SER A 219 7.98 -7.67 18.53
CA SER A 219 7.28 -6.41 18.25
C SER A 219 6.10 -6.61 17.29
N GLY A 220 5.23 -5.61 17.20
CA GLY A 220 4.08 -5.63 16.30
C GLY A 220 4.52 -5.74 14.83
N LEU A 221 3.84 -6.56 14.05
CA LEU A 221 4.15 -6.77 12.64
C LEU A 221 3.39 -5.77 11.80
N THR A 222 4.06 -5.15 10.82
CA THR A 222 3.52 -3.96 10.15
C THR A 222 3.47 -4.07 8.63
N ALA A 223 4.29 -4.91 8.02
CA ALA A 223 4.34 -5.09 6.58
C ALA A 223 4.70 -6.53 6.21
N ALA A 224 4.28 -6.97 5.03
CA ALA A 224 4.64 -8.26 4.47
C ALA A 224 4.89 -8.14 2.96
N ALA A 225 5.79 -8.95 2.43
CA ALA A 225 5.97 -9.10 1.00
C ALA A 225 6.35 -10.54 0.68
N TRP A 226 5.65 -11.14 -0.28
CA TRP A 226 5.94 -12.48 -0.75
C TRP A 226 6.94 -12.47 -1.89
N ASN A 227 7.90 -13.39 -1.88
CA ASN A 227 8.84 -13.54 -2.99
C ASN A 227 8.10 -14.04 -4.24
N PRO A 228 8.09 -13.30 -5.37
CA PRO A 228 7.30 -13.65 -6.55
C PRO A 228 7.75 -14.96 -7.22
N ASP A 229 9.01 -15.35 -7.08
CA ASP A 229 9.54 -16.59 -7.67
C ASP A 229 9.50 -17.78 -6.72
N ASN A 230 9.51 -17.51 -5.39
CA ASN A 230 9.49 -18.54 -4.35
C ASN A 230 8.25 -18.42 -3.48
N GLU A 231 7.23 -19.21 -3.78
CA GLU A 231 5.94 -19.23 -3.06
C GLU A 231 6.05 -19.64 -1.57
N HIS A 232 7.22 -20.09 -1.12
CA HIS A 232 7.44 -20.50 0.25
C HIS A 232 8.12 -19.42 1.09
N GLU A 233 8.59 -18.36 0.47
CA GLU A 233 9.38 -17.30 1.11
C GLU A 233 8.59 -16.00 1.23
N ILE A 234 8.42 -15.54 2.46
CA ILE A 234 7.77 -14.27 2.79
C ILE A 234 8.68 -13.45 3.71
N VAL A 235 8.79 -12.16 3.45
CA VAL A 235 9.50 -11.21 4.31
C VAL A 235 8.48 -10.38 5.06
N ILE A 236 8.66 -10.28 6.36
CA ILE A 236 7.83 -9.51 7.28
C ILE A 236 8.64 -8.34 7.83
N GLY A 237 8.03 -7.17 7.90
CA GLY A 237 8.58 -6.01 8.59
C GLY A 237 7.86 -5.75 9.91
N ASP A 238 8.59 -5.30 10.92
CA ASP A 238 8.04 -5.03 12.24
C ASP A 238 8.07 -3.54 12.62
N SER A 239 7.47 -3.21 13.76
CA SER A 239 7.40 -1.84 14.28
C SER A 239 8.74 -1.29 14.77
N ASP A 240 9.75 -2.13 14.97
CA ASP A 240 11.11 -1.73 15.35
C ASP A 240 12.04 -1.49 14.15
N GLY A 241 11.58 -1.79 12.93
CA GLY A 241 12.35 -1.68 11.69
C GLY A 241 13.20 -2.90 11.37
N LYS A 242 12.90 -4.06 11.98
CA LYS A 242 13.52 -5.33 11.64
C LYS A 242 12.84 -5.98 10.45
N LEU A 243 13.56 -6.80 9.71
CA LEU A 243 13.03 -7.67 8.66
C LEU A 243 13.22 -9.13 9.09
N LEU A 244 12.14 -9.91 8.96
CA LEU A 244 12.09 -11.33 9.28
C LEU A 244 11.83 -12.11 7.99
N LEU A 245 12.72 -13.00 7.62
CA LEU A 245 12.53 -13.92 6.49
C LEU A 245 11.93 -15.22 7.02
N LEU A 246 10.78 -15.61 6.52
CA LEU A 246 10.07 -16.83 6.90
C LEU A 246 9.98 -17.80 5.72
N ASP A 247 10.12 -19.09 6.00
CA ASP A 247 9.72 -20.16 5.10
C ASP A 247 8.41 -20.78 5.63
N VAL A 248 7.33 -20.62 4.87
CA VAL A 248 5.98 -21.05 5.31
C VAL A 248 5.84 -22.57 5.50
N ARG A 249 6.81 -23.37 5.04
CA ARG A 249 6.86 -24.84 5.24
C ARG A 249 7.37 -25.21 6.62
N GLN A 250 8.17 -24.34 7.24
CA GLN A 250 8.77 -24.64 8.53
C GLN A 250 7.70 -24.75 9.65
N GLU A 251 7.89 -25.73 10.53
CA GLU A 251 7.04 -25.94 11.69
C GLU A 251 7.56 -25.21 12.94
N SER A 252 8.81 -24.75 12.93
CA SER A 252 9.45 -24.09 14.06
C SER A 252 8.79 -22.77 14.47
N ARG A 253 8.06 -22.11 13.55
CA ARG A 253 7.48 -20.78 13.75
C ARG A 253 8.53 -19.72 14.11
N GLU A 254 9.75 -19.92 13.67
CA GLU A 254 10.87 -19.01 13.84
C GLU A 254 11.34 -18.50 12.49
N PRO A 255 11.86 -17.26 12.41
CA PRO A 255 12.41 -16.75 11.18
C PRO A 255 13.66 -17.54 10.74
N VAL A 256 13.78 -17.77 9.43
CA VAL A 256 14.99 -18.32 8.78
C VAL A 256 16.15 -17.34 8.95
N PHE A 257 15.83 -16.05 8.85
CA PHE A 257 16.77 -14.95 9.05
C PHE A 257 16.04 -13.77 9.69
N GLN A 258 16.73 -13.08 10.58
CA GLN A 258 16.27 -11.84 11.20
C GLN A 258 17.37 -10.79 11.12
N SER A 259 17.05 -9.65 10.49
CA SER A 259 17.95 -8.50 10.51
C SER A 259 17.93 -7.83 11.89
N PRO A 260 19.05 -7.35 12.42
CA PRO A 260 19.06 -6.65 13.72
C PRO A 260 18.26 -5.34 13.68
N LYS A 261 18.42 -4.56 12.63
CA LYS A 261 17.66 -3.33 12.33
C LYS A 261 17.91 -2.93 10.89
N ALA A 262 16.98 -3.26 9.99
CA ALA A 262 17.11 -2.97 8.57
C ALA A 262 16.72 -1.51 8.24
N LEU A 263 15.68 -1.01 8.89
CA LEU A 263 15.13 0.33 8.73
C LEU A 263 15.14 1.09 10.07
N SER A 264 15.15 2.41 10.01
CA SER A 264 15.31 3.25 11.21
C SER A 264 14.09 3.29 12.12
N ARG A 265 12.91 3.00 11.58
CA ARG A 265 11.60 3.02 12.26
C ARG A 265 10.71 1.89 11.79
N SER A 266 9.48 1.84 12.29
CA SER A 266 8.43 0.92 11.87
C SER A 266 8.37 0.77 10.36
N VAL A 267 8.44 -0.46 9.88
CA VAL A 267 8.35 -0.77 8.44
C VAL A 267 6.94 -0.46 7.97
N HIS A 268 6.80 0.38 6.97
CA HIS A 268 5.48 0.71 6.45
C HIS A 268 5.08 -0.17 5.28
N ARG A 269 5.96 -0.33 4.30
CA ARG A 269 5.68 -1.14 3.11
C ARG A 269 6.93 -1.89 2.65
N LEU A 270 6.72 -3.11 2.20
CA LEU A 270 7.71 -3.96 1.55
C LEU A 270 7.19 -4.35 0.17
N LEU A 271 8.06 -4.42 -0.83
CA LEU A 271 7.68 -4.79 -2.18
C LEU A 271 8.84 -5.44 -2.94
N PHE A 272 8.67 -6.70 -3.33
CA PHE A 272 9.62 -7.38 -4.19
C PHE A 272 9.59 -6.86 -5.63
N ASN A 273 10.75 -6.86 -6.27
CA ASN A 273 10.85 -6.61 -7.70
C ASN A 273 10.42 -7.87 -8.47
N LYS A 274 9.39 -7.75 -9.31
CA LYS A 274 8.87 -8.88 -10.10
C LYS A 274 9.84 -9.39 -11.16
N THR A 275 10.80 -8.56 -11.61
CA THR A 275 11.80 -8.94 -12.62
C THR A 275 13.12 -9.41 -12.01
N LYS A 276 13.41 -9.00 -10.77
CA LYS A 276 14.59 -9.38 -9.98
C LYS A 276 14.14 -9.77 -8.57
N SER A 277 13.66 -10.99 -8.43
CA SER A 277 13.02 -11.51 -7.21
C SER A 277 13.90 -11.52 -5.96
N HIS A 278 15.20 -11.30 -6.09
CA HIS A 278 16.12 -11.10 -4.97
C HIS A 278 16.13 -9.66 -4.45
N GLN A 279 15.56 -8.68 -5.19
CA GLN A 279 15.50 -7.29 -4.77
C GLN A 279 14.19 -6.99 -4.03
N LEU A 280 14.31 -6.59 -2.76
CA LEU A 280 13.21 -6.20 -1.90
C LEU A 280 13.33 -4.70 -1.58
N ALA A 281 12.35 -3.89 -2.00
CA ALA A 281 12.24 -2.50 -1.58
C ALA A 281 11.49 -2.40 -0.25
N GLY A 282 11.94 -1.50 0.62
CA GLY A 282 11.29 -1.20 1.88
C GLY A 282 11.32 0.29 2.21
N CYS A 283 10.23 0.79 2.80
CA CYS A 283 10.13 2.09 3.41
C CYS A 283 9.58 1.98 4.83
N CYS A 284 9.81 3.00 5.64
CA CYS A 284 9.41 3.01 7.03
C CYS A 284 8.80 4.37 7.41
N ASP A 285 8.40 4.52 8.66
CA ASP A 285 7.88 5.77 9.22
C ASP A 285 8.98 6.84 9.34
N SER A 286 9.66 7.09 8.22
CA SER A 286 10.68 8.13 8.02
C SER A 286 10.79 8.48 6.53
N THR A 287 11.81 9.27 6.19
CA THR A 287 12.17 9.61 4.81
C THR A 287 12.99 8.52 4.11
N GLU A 288 13.27 7.42 4.80
CA GLU A 288 14.20 6.39 4.38
C GLU A 288 13.55 5.39 3.42
N VAL A 289 14.23 5.15 2.31
CA VAL A 289 13.91 4.10 1.33
C VAL A 289 15.15 3.25 1.13
N LYS A 290 15.01 1.94 1.25
CA LYS A 290 16.09 0.99 1.02
C LYS A 290 15.69 -0.11 0.05
N VAL A 291 16.67 -0.66 -0.65
CA VAL A 291 16.53 -1.90 -1.40
C VAL A 291 17.53 -2.90 -0.84
N PHE A 292 17.03 -4.09 -0.55
CA PHE A 292 17.79 -5.20 0.03
C PHE A 292 17.97 -6.30 -0.99
N ASP A 293 19.10 -7.00 -0.90
CA ASP A 293 19.33 -8.25 -1.60
C ASP A 293 19.00 -9.43 -0.66
N THR A 294 17.88 -10.10 -0.92
CA THR A 294 17.40 -11.21 -0.07
C THR A 294 18.22 -12.47 -0.26
N SER A 295 18.96 -12.61 -1.36
CA SER A 295 19.86 -13.74 -1.60
C SER A 295 21.17 -13.66 -0.82
N ASN A 296 21.48 -12.48 -0.26
CA ASN A 296 22.73 -12.20 0.45
C ASN A 296 22.44 -11.53 1.80
N GLU A 297 21.85 -12.30 2.73
CA GLU A 297 21.61 -11.91 4.13
C GLU A 297 20.92 -10.53 4.28
N MET A 298 20.00 -10.19 3.38
CA MET A 298 19.29 -8.89 3.39
C MET A 298 20.24 -7.68 3.33
N ASN A 299 21.37 -7.79 2.63
CA ASN A 299 22.30 -6.68 2.48
C ASN A 299 21.66 -5.51 1.74
N VAL A 300 21.92 -4.29 2.23
CA VAL A 300 21.43 -3.07 1.59
C VAL A 300 22.23 -2.80 0.32
N ILE A 301 21.58 -2.83 -0.82
CA ILE A 301 22.18 -2.52 -2.13
C ILE A 301 21.89 -1.09 -2.59
N TYR A 302 20.88 -0.45 -2.01
CA TYR A 302 20.53 0.94 -2.28
C TYR A 302 19.89 1.58 -1.05
N GLU A 303 20.22 2.85 -0.79
CA GLU A 303 19.59 3.68 0.25
C GLU A 303 19.40 5.11 -0.27
N ASP A 304 18.26 5.72 0.05
CA ASP A 304 17.94 7.09 -0.28
C ASP A 304 17.10 7.75 0.82
N LYS A 305 17.31 9.06 1.02
CA LYS A 305 16.62 9.88 2.02
C LYS A 305 16.23 11.27 1.47
N ARG A 306 16.03 11.37 0.13
CA ARG A 306 15.70 12.64 -0.52
C ARG A 306 14.33 13.19 -0.16
N HIS A 307 13.39 12.34 0.23
CA HIS A 307 12.07 12.77 0.70
C HIS A 307 12.19 13.58 1.99
N GLN A 308 11.22 14.49 2.22
CA GLN A 308 11.18 15.35 3.40
C GLN A 308 10.14 14.90 4.43
N HIS A 309 9.30 13.89 4.08
CA HIS A 309 8.29 13.32 4.94
C HIS A 309 8.18 11.81 4.74
N PHE A 310 7.24 11.15 5.40
CA PHE A 310 7.05 9.70 5.34
C PHE A 310 6.85 9.21 3.92
N VAL A 311 7.57 8.17 3.56
CA VAL A 311 7.37 7.46 2.29
C VAL A 311 6.31 6.39 2.53
N ARG A 312 5.22 6.44 1.76
CA ARG A 312 4.08 5.52 1.88
C ARG A 312 3.87 4.63 0.67
N GLY A 313 4.11 5.15 -0.52
CA GLY A 313 3.97 4.41 -1.77
C GLY A 313 5.29 3.87 -2.29
N LEU A 314 5.29 2.60 -2.69
CA LEU A 314 6.38 1.93 -3.41
C LEU A 314 5.82 1.26 -4.65
N ALA A 315 6.45 1.45 -5.80
CA ALA A 315 6.15 0.71 -7.02
C ALA A 315 7.42 0.44 -7.82
N TRP A 316 7.54 -0.75 -8.37
CA TRP A 316 8.62 -1.07 -9.31
C TRP A 316 8.19 -0.72 -10.75
N ASP A 317 9.07 -0.03 -11.46
CA ASP A 317 9.01 0.25 -12.89
C ASP A 317 10.24 -0.40 -13.53
N ASP A 318 10.10 -1.67 -13.88
CA ASP A 318 11.18 -2.58 -14.27
C ASP A 318 12.37 -2.58 -13.27
N ASN A 319 13.47 -1.92 -13.62
CA ASN A 319 14.68 -1.81 -12.79
C ASN A 319 14.73 -0.52 -11.94
N SER A 320 13.70 0.30 -12.00
CA SER A 320 13.61 1.53 -11.21
C SER A 320 12.56 1.38 -10.12
N LEU A 321 12.85 1.89 -8.95
CA LEU A 321 11.88 2.02 -7.88
C LEU A 321 11.26 3.42 -7.93
N VAL A 322 9.95 3.51 -7.86
CA VAL A 322 9.22 4.77 -7.75
C VAL A 322 8.60 4.86 -6.38
N THR A 323 8.78 5.98 -5.71
CA THR A 323 8.30 6.22 -4.35
C THR A 323 7.38 7.42 -4.30
N ALA A 324 6.37 7.36 -3.44
CA ALA A 324 5.44 8.45 -3.16
C ALA A 324 5.47 8.79 -1.66
N SER A 325 5.49 10.08 -1.33
CA SER A 325 5.68 10.56 0.04
C SER A 325 4.64 11.59 0.45
N TRP A 326 4.44 11.71 1.75
CA TRP A 326 3.64 12.77 2.37
C TRP A 326 4.21 14.17 2.18
N ASP A 327 5.43 14.31 1.65
CA ASP A 327 5.96 15.60 1.19
C ASP A 327 5.36 16.05 -0.15
N SER A 328 4.37 15.31 -0.65
CA SER A 328 3.69 15.58 -1.92
C SER A 328 4.52 15.28 -3.17
N THR A 329 5.65 14.64 -3.04
CA THR A 329 6.54 14.34 -4.17
C THR A 329 6.56 12.86 -4.54
N VAL A 330 6.79 12.62 -5.82
CA VAL A 330 7.10 11.29 -6.36
C VAL A 330 8.55 11.29 -6.83
N ALA A 331 9.31 10.30 -6.43
CA ALA A 331 10.72 10.17 -6.80
C ALA A 331 10.99 8.85 -7.52
N LYS A 332 11.82 8.91 -8.56
CA LYS A 332 12.31 7.73 -9.27
C LYS A 332 13.76 7.45 -8.89
N HIS A 333 14.03 6.21 -8.53
CA HIS A 333 15.33 5.71 -8.08
C HIS A 333 15.84 4.66 -9.07
N VAL A 334 17.05 4.87 -9.58
CA VAL A 334 17.72 3.88 -10.43
C VAL A 334 18.50 2.94 -9.52
N ILE A 335 18.10 1.67 -9.48
CA ILE A 335 18.72 0.69 -8.60
C ILE A 335 19.91 0.05 -9.33
N PRO A 336 21.08 -0.08 -8.68
CA PRO A 336 22.22 -0.79 -9.25
C PRO A 336 21.86 -2.22 -9.65
N ALA A 337 22.53 -2.72 -10.66
CA ALA A 337 22.28 -4.06 -11.22
C ALA A 337 22.78 -5.17 -10.28
#